data_0835142558e86b818819d5bb9b620f6d
#
_entry.id   0835142558e86b818819d5bb9b620f6d
#
_cell.length_a   1.000
_cell.length_b   1.000
_cell.length_c   1.000
_cell.angle_alpha   90.00
_cell.angle_beta   90.00
_cell.angle_gamma   90.00
#
_symmetry.space_group_name_H-M   'P 1'
#
loop_
_entity.id
_entity.type
_entity.pdbx_description
1 polymer ?
#
loop_
_entity_poly.entity_id
_entity_poly.type
_entity_poly.pdbx_seq_one_letter_code
_entity_poly.pdbx_strand_id
1 'polypeptide(L)' 'MYNMAPLTLRIRELREVKGWSQAELARRSGVDQAIISRLESGETQSINLPNLEKLASALGCDPGYLIVKKGK' A
#
# COMPACT_ATOMS: atom_id res chain seq x y z
N MET A 1 18.44 6.10 -9.07
CA MET A 1 17.02 5.89 -9.31
C MET A 1 16.39 5.07 -8.20
N TYR A 2 15.23 5.45 -7.80
CA TYR A 2 14.59 4.78 -6.68
C TYR A 2 13.75 3.61 -7.10
N ASN A 3 13.83 2.59 -6.30
CA ASN A 3 12.99 1.42 -6.45
C ASN A 3 11.83 1.57 -5.47
N MET A 4 10.62 1.50 -5.97
CA MET A 4 9.42 1.69 -5.17
C MET A 4 8.93 0.41 -4.50
N ALA A 5 9.67 -0.67 -4.66
CA ALA A 5 9.26 -1.94 -4.05
C ALA A 5 8.97 -1.84 -2.56
N PRO A 6 9.68 -1.01 -1.78
CA PRO A 6 9.38 -0.92 -0.34
C PRO A 6 7.95 -0.51 -0.03
N LEU A 7 7.31 0.20 -0.94
CA LEU A 7 5.92 0.60 -0.75
C LEU A 7 5.00 -0.62 -0.62
N THR A 8 5.23 -1.62 -1.46
CA THR A 8 4.37 -2.80 -1.45
C THR A 8 4.53 -3.59 -0.17
N LEU A 9 5.74 -3.66 0.33
CA LEU A 9 6.00 -4.40 1.55
C LEU A 9 5.26 -3.80 2.73
N ARG A 10 5.24 -2.48 2.83
CA ARG A 10 4.62 -1.84 3.97
C ARG A 10 3.11 -2.00 3.94
N ILE A 11 2.52 -1.93 2.75
CA ILE A 11 1.08 -2.10 2.62
C ILE A 11 0.67 -3.50 3.09
N ARG A 12 1.36 -4.52 2.61
CA ARG A 12 1.03 -5.89 2.98
C ARG A 12 1.23 -6.12 4.47
N GLU A 13 2.33 -5.61 4.99
CA GLU A 13 2.66 -5.75 6.39
C GLU A 13 1.54 -5.23 7.27
N LEU A 14 1.13 -4.00 7.00
CA LEU A 14 0.10 -3.36 7.83
C LEU A 14 -1.25 -4.04 7.66
N ARG A 15 -1.55 -4.48 6.45
CA ARG A 15 -2.78 -5.19 6.18
C ARG A 15 -2.84 -6.48 6.98
N GLU A 16 -1.74 -7.21 6.99
CA GLU A 16 -1.71 -8.50 7.68
C GLU A 16 -1.79 -8.35 9.19
N VAL A 17 -1.19 -7.29 9.71
CA VAL A 17 -1.30 -7.01 11.13
C VAL A 17 -2.76 -6.83 11.54
N LYS A 18 -3.57 -6.26 10.65
CA LYS A 18 -4.99 -6.06 10.94
C LYS A 18 -5.83 -7.31 10.64
N GLY A 19 -5.22 -8.33 10.10
CA GLY A 19 -5.96 -9.56 9.76
C GLY A 19 -6.86 -9.41 8.55
N TRP A 20 -6.55 -8.47 7.65
CA TRP A 20 -7.39 -8.18 6.51
C TRP A 20 -6.88 -8.87 5.26
N SER A 21 -7.81 -9.34 4.43
CA SER A 21 -7.47 -9.78 3.08
C SER A 21 -7.28 -8.55 2.19
N GLN A 22 -6.77 -8.78 0.99
CA GLN A 22 -6.68 -7.69 0.01
C GLN A 22 -8.07 -7.14 -0.31
N ALA A 23 -9.06 -8.02 -0.41
CA ALA A 23 -10.42 -7.59 -0.68
C ALA A 23 -10.97 -6.72 0.45
N GLU A 24 -10.64 -7.07 1.68
CA GLU A 24 -11.08 -6.27 2.81
C GLU A 24 -10.42 -4.90 2.81
N LEU A 25 -9.14 -4.84 2.51
CA LEU A 25 -8.46 -3.55 2.42
C LEU A 25 -9.06 -2.71 1.29
N ALA A 26 -9.36 -3.34 0.16
CA ALA A 26 -9.98 -2.63 -0.96
C ALA A 26 -11.31 -2.03 -0.53
N ARG A 27 -12.13 -2.81 0.18
CA ARG A 27 -13.42 -2.33 0.64
C ARG A 27 -13.27 -1.16 1.61
N ARG A 28 -12.34 -1.28 2.53
CA ARG A 28 -12.19 -0.26 3.57
C ARG A 28 -11.53 1.01 3.05
N SER A 29 -10.64 0.88 2.08
CA SER A 29 -9.91 2.04 1.57
C SER A 29 -10.62 2.71 0.40
N GLY A 30 -11.45 1.97 -0.31
CA GLY A 30 -12.03 2.47 -1.55
C GLY A 30 -11.07 2.39 -2.72
N VAL A 31 -9.97 1.68 -2.57
CA VAL A 31 -9.01 1.48 -3.65
C VAL A 31 -9.26 0.12 -4.27
N ASP A 32 -9.25 0.06 -5.59
CA ASP A 32 -9.51 -1.17 -6.32
C ASP A 32 -8.54 -2.26 -5.88
N GLN A 33 -9.08 -3.46 -5.64
CA GLN A 33 -8.25 -4.58 -5.20
C GLN A 33 -7.14 -4.90 -6.20
N ALA A 34 -7.40 -4.73 -7.50
CA ALA A 34 -6.37 -5.00 -8.50
C ALA A 34 -5.17 -4.08 -8.31
N ILE A 35 -5.41 -2.85 -7.92
CA ILE A 35 -4.33 -1.91 -7.65
C ILE A 35 -3.54 -2.36 -6.43
N ILE A 36 -4.24 -2.77 -5.38
CA ILE A 36 -3.58 -3.26 -4.16
C ILE A 36 -2.73 -4.48 -4.49
N SER A 37 -3.29 -5.40 -5.25
CA SER A 37 -2.59 -6.62 -5.63
C SER A 37 -1.31 -6.32 -6.39
N ARG A 38 -1.37 -5.40 -7.35
CA ARG A 38 -0.18 -5.05 -8.13
C ARG A 38 0.86 -4.35 -7.29
N LEU A 39 0.42 -3.53 -6.35
CA LEU A 39 1.35 -2.88 -5.44
C LEU A 39 2.04 -3.89 -4.54
N GLU A 40 1.28 -4.84 -4.01
CA GLU A 40 1.84 -5.82 -3.09
C GLU A 40 2.77 -6.80 -3.79
N SER A 41 2.52 -7.08 -5.06
CA SER A 41 3.36 -8.01 -5.81
C SER A 41 4.60 -7.35 -6.39
N GLY A 42 4.64 -6.03 -6.38
CA GLY A 42 5.74 -5.31 -7.00
C GLY A 42 5.56 -5.11 -8.49
N GLU A 43 4.44 -5.54 -9.04
CA GLU A 43 4.16 -5.38 -10.46
C GLU A 43 4.07 -3.91 -10.83
N THR A 44 3.51 -3.11 -9.95
CA THR A 44 3.41 -1.67 -10.11
C THR A 44 4.21 -1.03 -8.98
N GLN A 45 4.99 -0.01 -9.32
CA GLN A 45 5.82 0.67 -8.33
C GLN A 45 5.45 2.14 -8.19
N SER A 46 4.29 2.51 -8.67
CA SER A 46 3.82 3.87 -8.51
C SER A 46 2.38 3.87 -8.08
N ILE A 47 2.01 4.92 -7.37
CA ILE A 47 0.66 5.08 -6.87
C ILE A 47 0.36 6.56 -6.88
N ASN A 48 -0.85 6.93 -7.28
CA ASN A 48 -1.19 8.34 -7.26
C ASN A 48 -1.51 8.76 -5.82
N LEU A 49 -1.44 10.04 -5.58
CA LEU A 49 -1.60 10.57 -4.24
C LEU A 49 -2.96 10.25 -3.63
N PRO A 50 -4.08 10.40 -4.35
CA PRO A 50 -5.37 10.04 -3.74
C PRO A 50 -5.44 8.60 -3.27
N ASN A 51 -4.92 7.66 -4.05
CA ASN A 51 -4.95 6.26 -3.65
C ASN A 51 -4.03 6.02 -2.46
N LEU A 52 -2.87 6.68 -2.45
CA LEU A 52 -1.96 6.56 -1.32
C LEU A 52 -2.64 7.04 -0.04
N GLU A 53 -3.32 8.15 -0.11
CA GLU A 53 -3.99 8.70 1.05
C GLU A 53 -5.13 7.81 1.52
N LYS A 54 -5.87 7.23 0.59
CA LYS A 54 -6.95 6.31 0.94
C LYS A 54 -6.42 5.07 1.65
N LEU A 55 -5.33 4.52 1.13
CA LEU A 55 -4.74 3.34 1.76
C LEU A 55 -4.20 3.68 3.15
N ALA A 56 -3.50 4.79 3.26
CA ALA A 56 -2.96 5.19 4.56
C ALA A 56 -4.06 5.41 5.58
N SER A 57 -5.14 6.05 5.16
CA SER A 57 -6.26 6.29 6.05
C SER A 57 -6.86 4.97 6.55
N ALA A 58 -7.07 4.03 5.64
CA ALA A 58 -7.63 2.74 6.01
C ALA A 58 -6.70 1.98 6.94
N LEU A 59 -5.40 2.09 6.71
CA LEU A 59 -4.41 1.39 7.52
C LEU A 59 -4.05 2.15 8.80
N GLY A 60 -4.53 3.36 8.95
CA GLY A 60 -4.33 4.12 10.18
C GLY A 60 -2.96 4.71 10.33
N CYS A 61 -2.33 5.11 9.23
CA CYS A 61 -0.99 5.68 9.29
C CYS A 61 -0.87 6.87 8.36
N ASP A 62 0.24 7.58 8.45
CA ASP A 62 0.53 8.66 7.53
C ASP A 62 0.85 8.10 6.15
N PRO A 63 0.47 8.81 5.09
CA PRO A 63 0.85 8.36 3.74
C PRO A 63 2.35 8.17 3.60
N GLY A 64 3.15 9.03 4.23
CA GLY A 64 4.60 8.90 4.16
C GLY A 64 5.12 7.62 4.78
N TYR A 65 4.37 7.06 5.72
CA TYR A 65 4.80 5.82 6.36
C TYR A 65 4.76 4.64 5.39
N LEU A 66 3.87 4.71 4.39
CA LEU A 66 3.77 3.64 3.41
C LEU A 66 4.91 3.69 2.40
N ILE A 67 5.52 4.86 2.21
CA ILE A 67 6.59 5.01 1.25
C ILE A 67 7.90 4.85 1.98
N VAL A 68 8.47 3.67 1.88
CA VAL A 68 9.71 3.36 2.56
C VAL A 68 10.83 3.37 1.53
N LYS A 69 11.80 4.24 1.71
CA LYS A 69 12.96 4.19 0.86
C LYS A 69 13.90 3.16 1.39
N LYS A 70 14.25 2.22 0.55
CA LYS A 70 15.27 1.30 0.86
C LYS A 70 16.53 2.07 0.88
N GLY A 71 17.07 2.18 1.92
CA GLY A 71 18.23 2.96 2.07
C GLY A 71 19.36 2.46 1.27
N LYS A 72 19.98 2.89 1.13
CA LYS A 72 20.99 2.55 0.68
C LYS A 72 21.33 2.01 0.65
#